data_21026b434d325fb720cd3bcf6b6e1668
#
_entry.id   21026b434d325fb720cd3bcf6b6e1668
#
_cell.length_a   1.000
_cell.length_b   1.000
_cell.length_c   1.000
_cell.angle_alpha   90.00
_cell.angle_beta   90.00
_cell.angle_gamma   90.00
#
_symmetry.space_group_name_H-M   'P 1'
#
loop_
_entity.id
_entity.type
_entity.pdbx_description
1 polymer ?
#
loop_
_entity_poly.entity_id
_entity_poly.type
_entity_poly.pdbx_seq_one_letter_code
_entity_poly.pdbx_strand_id
1 'polypeptide(L)'
;MIEPSRELRDACAIVGTGHSRLGRVPGVSSLDLLVEAMRNAIADSGIRVSDIDGIVCRGPDDIYSHHQQIGARLGINVKFSTSLDNGGASQILAVAIASMAIKAGMASTVICGYGRDSWSRTHSSEEARVKNQTTPDDQLPKEFAPEYGYFGAVAAHAFGATRHMHLYGTTRDQFGEVAVACREHALRNPDAQMKKPLNMAQYHEAPQIVSPFGLYDCSLRSDGAGAVIVTSRERGAAAIVA
;
A
#
# COMPACT_ATOMS: atom_id res chain seq x y z
N MET A 1 -13.60 -22.54 -22.64
CA MET A 1 -13.06 -21.85 -21.46
C MET A 1 -11.74 -22.48 -21.11
N ILE A 2 -10.68 -21.69 -20.98
CA ILE A 2 -9.39 -22.20 -20.52
C ILE A 2 -9.55 -22.43 -19.00
N GLU A 3 -9.37 -23.65 -18.53
CA GLU A 3 -9.33 -23.90 -17.10
C GLU A 3 -8.12 -23.14 -16.51
N PRO A 4 -8.31 -22.36 -15.42
CA PRO A 4 -7.19 -21.66 -14.80
C PRO A 4 -6.16 -22.69 -14.31
N SER A 5 -4.89 -22.49 -14.70
CA SER A 5 -3.81 -23.32 -14.22
C SER A 5 -3.73 -23.26 -12.70
N ARG A 6 -3.73 -24.41 -12.04
CA ARG A 6 -3.55 -24.52 -10.59
C ARG A 6 -2.09 -24.51 -10.16
N GLU A 7 -1.17 -24.32 -11.09
CA GLU A 7 0.27 -24.42 -10.83
C GLU A 7 0.83 -23.37 -9.87
N LEU A 8 0.19 -22.20 -9.80
CA LEU A 8 0.56 -21.15 -8.85
C LEU A 8 -0.10 -21.30 -7.47
N ARG A 9 -1.10 -22.17 -7.37
CA ARG A 9 -1.78 -22.39 -6.10
C ARG A 9 -0.83 -23.09 -5.14
N ASP A 10 -0.66 -22.50 -3.96
CA ASP A 10 0.20 -23.01 -2.88
C ASP A 10 1.69 -23.23 -3.32
N ALA A 11 2.13 -22.54 -4.39
CA ALA A 11 3.50 -22.68 -4.92
C ALA A 11 4.52 -21.85 -4.14
N CYS A 12 4.09 -20.77 -3.50
CA CYS A 12 4.94 -19.85 -2.78
C CYS A 12 4.38 -19.56 -1.39
N ALA A 13 5.22 -19.02 -0.52
CA ALA A 13 4.89 -18.56 0.81
C ALA A 13 5.43 -17.15 1.04
N ILE A 14 4.71 -16.35 1.83
CA ILE A 14 5.23 -15.12 2.44
C ILE A 14 5.90 -15.54 3.75
N VAL A 15 7.19 -15.24 3.88
CA VAL A 15 8.02 -15.71 4.99
C VAL A 15 8.54 -14.58 5.87
N GLY A 16 8.30 -13.35 5.51
CA GLY A 16 8.66 -12.19 6.31
C GLY A 16 7.82 -11.00 5.91
N THR A 17 7.53 -10.17 6.91
CA THR A 17 6.79 -8.92 6.78
C THR A 17 7.53 -7.80 7.50
N GLY A 18 7.39 -6.58 7.01
CA GLY A 18 7.99 -5.43 7.67
C GLY A 18 7.31 -4.13 7.28
N HIS A 19 7.27 -3.22 8.20
CA HIS A 19 6.87 -1.84 7.93
C HIS A 19 7.94 -0.87 8.44
N SER A 20 7.96 0.32 7.86
CA SER A 20 8.76 1.44 8.34
C SER A 20 8.06 2.15 9.49
N ARG A 21 8.68 3.21 9.99
CA ARG A 21 7.97 4.24 10.75
C ARG A 21 6.75 4.73 9.95
N LEU A 22 5.64 4.99 10.64
CA LEU A 22 4.35 5.34 10.04
C LEU A 22 3.84 6.68 10.54
N GLY A 23 3.11 7.40 9.71
CA GLY A 23 2.38 8.59 10.10
C GLY A 23 2.98 9.89 9.59
N ARG A 24 3.56 10.67 10.48
CA ARG A 24 4.24 11.95 10.16
C ARG A 24 5.73 11.76 10.36
N VAL A 25 6.48 11.59 9.28
CA VAL A 25 7.91 11.29 9.28
C VAL A 25 8.67 12.32 8.42
N PRO A 26 8.68 13.59 8.82
CA PRO A 26 9.29 14.64 8.00
C PRO A 26 10.80 14.41 7.82
N GLY A 27 11.30 14.76 6.62
CA GLY A 27 12.71 14.66 6.29
C GLY A 27 13.20 13.26 5.90
N VAL A 28 12.30 12.27 5.82
CA VAL A 28 12.63 10.92 5.37
C VAL A 28 11.99 10.67 4.01
N SER A 29 12.79 10.28 3.03
CA SER A 29 12.29 10.01 1.68
C SER A 29 11.46 8.73 1.61
N SER A 30 10.58 8.65 0.63
CA SER A 30 9.82 7.43 0.33
C SER A 30 10.71 6.22 0.08
N LEU A 31 11.89 6.42 -0.51
CA LEU A 31 12.87 5.37 -0.74
C LEU A 31 13.51 4.90 0.57
N ASP A 32 13.85 5.81 1.49
CA ASP A 32 14.42 5.44 2.78
C ASP A 32 13.39 4.71 3.66
N LEU A 33 12.12 5.14 3.64
CA LEU A 33 11.03 4.43 4.30
C LEU A 33 10.87 3.01 3.73
N LEU A 34 10.94 2.85 2.40
CA LEU A 34 10.82 1.54 1.77
C LEU A 34 12.00 0.62 2.13
N VAL A 35 13.23 1.14 2.12
CA VAL A 35 14.41 0.38 2.54
C VAL A 35 14.33 -0.02 4.02
N GLU A 36 13.81 0.85 4.88
CA GLU A 36 13.54 0.54 6.30
C GLU A 36 12.55 -0.62 6.44
N ALA A 37 11.40 -0.55 5.75
CA ALA A 37 10.41 -1.63 5.75
C ALA A 37 10.98 -2.96 5.23
N MET A 38 11.78 -2.91 4.17
CA MET A 38 12.41 -4.10 3.60
C MET A 38 13.45 -4.71 4.56
N ARG A 39 14.25 -3.89 5.26
CA ARG A 39 15.15 -4.39 6.31
C ARG A 39 14.41 -5.08 7.44
N ASN A 40 13.27 -4.52 7.85
CA ASN A 40 12.43 -5.13 8.88
C ASN A 40 11.82 -6.46 8.40
N ALA A 41 11.39 -6.55 7.14
CA ALA A 41 10.91 -7.80 6.54
C ALA A 41 12.02 -8.87 6.45
N ILE A 42 13.24 -8.46 6.12
CA ILE A 42 14.42 -9.36 6.11
C ILE A 42 14.70 -9.89 7.52
N ALA A 43 14.69 -9.01 8.52
CA ALA A 43 14.90 -9.39 9.91
C ALA A 43 13.81 -10.35 10.42
N ASP A 44 12.55 -10.09 10.09
CA ASP A 44 11.41 -10.94 10.45
C ASP A 44 11.49 -12.33 9.82
N SER A 45 11.95 -12.41 8.57
CA SER A 45 12.06 -13.68 7.84
C SER A 45 13.20 -14.59 8.28
N GLY A 46 14.24 -14.05 8.91
CA GLY A 46 15.50 -14.75 9.17
C GLY A 46 16.32 -15.13 7.91
N ILE A 47 15.85 -14.76 6.71
CA ILE A 47 16.54 -15.02 5.45
C ILE A 47 17.73 -14.07 5.31
N ARG A 48 18.89 -14.59 4.86
CA ARG A 48 20.07 -13.76 4.59
C ARG A 48 19.81 -12.89 3.35
N VAL A 49 20.31 -11.66 3.38
CA VAL A 49 20.22 -10.73 2.23
C VAL A 49 20.79 -11.37 0.96
N SER A 50 21.85 -12.18 1.07
CA SER A 50 22.48 -12.90 -0.06
C SER A 50 21.55 -13.92 -0.74
N ASP A 51 20.51 -14.37 -0.07
CA ASP A 51 19.55 -15.35 -0.57
C ASP A 51 18.35 -14.71 -1.27
N ILE A 52 18.26 -13.37 -1.21
CA ILE A 52 17.27 -12.57 -1.93
C ILE A 52 17.86 -12.20 -3.28
N ASP A 53 17.20 -12.58 -4.37
CA ASP A 53 17.66 -12.37 -5.74
C ASP A 53 16.61 -11.71 -6.64
N GLY A 54 15.45 -11.33 -6.07
CA GLY A 54 14.40 -10.63 -6.79
C GLY A 54 13.83 -9.41 -6.02
N ILE A 55 13.44 -8.37 -6.78
CA ILE A 55 12.77 -7.17 -6.26
C ILE A 55 11.57 -6.84 -7.13
N VAL A 56 10.39 -6.74 -6.52
CA VAL A 56 9.16 -6.24 -7.17
C VAL A 56 8.57 -5.15 -6.31
N CYS A 57 8.50 -3.93 -6.83
CA CYS A 57 8.01 -2.81 -6.04
C CYS A 57 7.22 -1.81 -6.90
N ARG A 58 6.33 -1.10 -6.25
CA ARG A 58 5.84 0.16 -6.77
C ARG A 58 6.70 1.27 -6.20
N GLY A 59 7.26 2.11 -7.07
CA GLY A 59 8.04 3.24 -6.62
C GLY A 59 7.26 4.52 -6.55
N PRO A 60 7.85 5.52 -5.89
CA PRO A 60 7.41 6.88 -6.06
C PRO A 60 7.68 7.33 -7.50
N ASP A 61 6.79 8.15 -8.03
CA ASP A 61 6.80 8.57 -9.44
C ASP A 61 7.99 9.48 -9.79
N ASP A 62 8.69 9.98 -8.79
CA ASP A 62 9.80 10.92 -8.88
C ASP A 62 11.19 10.25 -8.76
N ILE A 63 11.27 8.94 -8.59
CA ILE A 63 12.55 8.21 -8.46
C ILE A 63 12.72 7.24 -9.62
N TYR A 64 13.64 7.58 -10.53
CA TYR A 64 14.00 6.71 -11.64
C TYR A 64 14.63 5.40 -11.17
N SER A 65 14.22 4.30 -11.78
CA SER A 65 14.76 2.95 -11.51
C SER A 65 14.88 2.61 -10.01
N HIS A 66 13.89 2.98 -9.20
CA HIS A 66 13.91 2.83 -7.75
C HIS A 66 14.17 1.38 -7.30
N HIS A 67 13.73 0.38 -8.04
CA HIS A 67 14.02 -1.04 -7.77
C HIS A 67 15.51 -1.35 -7.79
N GLN A 68 16.29 -0.72 -8.69
CA GLN A 68 17.75 -0.87 -8.72
C GLN A 68 18.41 -0.14 -7.54
N GLN A 69 17.92 1.05 -7.21
CA GLN A 69 18.44 1.80 -6.05
C GLN A 69 18.17 1.06 -4.73
N ILE A 70 17.04 0.37 -4.62
CA ILE A 70 16.73 -0.50 -3.47
C ILE A 70 17.75 -1.64 -3.39
N GLY A 71 17.99 -2.34 -4.50
CA GLY A 71 18.99 -3.41 -4.58
C GLY A 71 20.36 -2.97 -4.09
N ALA A 72 20.84 -1.83 -4.57
CA ALA A 72 22.11 -1.25 -4.15
C ALA A 72 22.14 -0.90 -2.65
N ARG A 73 21.06 -0.31 -2.10
CA ARG A 73 20.98 0.07 -0.67
C ARG A 73 20.85 -1.10 0.29
N LEU A 74 20.31 -2.22 -0.18
CA LEU A 74 20.16 -3.46 0.60
C LEU A 74 21.32 -4.43 0.41
N GLY A 75 22.16 -4.24 -0.61
CA GLY A 75 23.24 -5.15 -0.95
C GLY A 75 22.74 -6.45 -1.60
N ILE A 76 21.60 -6.39 -2.32
CA ILE A 76 21.00 -7.53 -3.00
C ILE A 76 21.64 -7.70 -4.38
N ASN A 77 22.11 -8.92 -4.68
CA ASN A 77 22.55 -9.29 -6.03
C ASN A 77 21.32 -9.70 -6.87
N VAL A 78 20.74 -8.72 -7.55
CA VAL A 78 19.44 -8.85 -8.22
C VAL A 78 19.56 -9.63 -9.52
N LYS A 79 18.83 -10.75 -9.65
CA LYS A 79 18.63 -11.49 -10.89
C LYS A 79 17.35 -11.09 -11.60
N PHE A 80 16.29 -10.77 -10.82
CA PHE A 80 15.01 -10.35 -11.32
C PHE A 80 14.54 -9.07 -10.61
N SER A 81 14.21 -8.04 -11.37
CA SER A 81 13.59 -6.86 -10.79
C SER A 81 12.60 -6.21 -11.74
N THR A 82 11.52 -5.70 -11.18
CA THR A 82 10.54 -4.92 -11.92
C THR A 82 9.82 -3.93 -11.01
N SER A 83 9.28 -2.89 -11.62
CA SER A 83 8.32 -2.01 -10.97
C SER A 83 6.97 -2.11 -11.67
N LEU A 84 5.92 -1.83 -10.93
CA LEU A 84 4.56 -1.88 -11.43
C LEU A 84 3.74 -0.75 -10.82
N ASP A 85 2.76 -0.30 -11.56
CA ASP A 85 1.76 0.66 -11.07
C ASP A 85 0.36 0.27 -11.55
N ASN A 86 -0.39 -0.35 -10.66
CA ASN A 86 -1.79 -0.72 -10.82
C ASN A 86 -2.63 -0.06 -9.71
N GLY A 87 -2.28 1.18 -9.35
CA GLY A 87 -2.93 1.89 -8.25
C GLY A 87 -2.84 1.10 -6.94
N GLY A 88 -3.93 1.04 -6.18
CA GLY A 88 -3.98 0.33 -4.89
C GLY A 88 -3.77 -1.19 -4.97
N ALA A 89 -3.97 -1.80 -6.14
CA ALA A 89 -3.78 -3.25 -6.34
C ALA A 89 -2.31 -3.64 -6.55
N SER A 90 -1.39 -2.68 -6.69
CA SER A 90 0.02 -2.91 -7.01
C SER A 90 0.70 -3.90 -6.07
N GLN A 91 0.43 -3.83 -4.77
CA GLN A 91 1.12 -4.67 -3.77
C GLN A 91 0.68 -6.14 -3.85
N ILE A 92 -0.59 -6.38 -4.12
CA ILE A 92 -1.10 -7.76 -4.32
C ILE A 92 -0.57 -8.32 -5.65
N LEU A 93 -0.54 -7.49 -6.70
CA LEU A 93 0.04 -7.88 -7.98
C LEU A 93 1.55 -8.13 -7.87
N ALA A 94 2.28 -7.38 -7.03
CA ALA A 94 3.69 -7.62 -6.77
C ALA A 94 3.94 -9.03 -6.23
N VAL A 95 3.13 -9.50 -5.29
CA VAL A 95 3.21 -10.87 -4.76
C VAL A 95 2.91 -11.90 -5.85
N ALA A 96 1.92 -11.65 -6.70
CA ALA A 96 1.59 -12.54 -7.81
C ALA A 96 2.74 -12.62 -8.83
N ILE A 97 3.34 -11.48 -9.21
CA ILE A 97 4.50 -11.44 -10.11
C ILE A 97 5.71 -12.13 -9.48
N ALA A 98 5.97 -11.91 -8.19
CA ALA A 98 7.02 -12.60 -7.47
C ALA A 98 6.84 -14.13 -7.51
N SER A 99 5.62 -14.59 -7.27
CA SER A 99 5.28 -16.02 -7.33
C SER A 99 5.48 -16.61 -8.72
N MET A 100 5.08 -15.87 -9.77
CA MET A 100 5.33 -16.27 -11.16
C MET A 100 6.84 -16.33 -11.48
N ALA A 101 7.60 -15.32 -11.06
CA ALA A 101 9.05 -15.27 -11.28
C ALA A 101 9.79 -16.43 -10.57
N ILE A 102 9.40 -16.75 -9.35
CA ILE A 102 9.94 -17.89 -8.59
C ILE A 102 9.61 -19.21 -9.29
N LYS A 103 8.36 -19.39 -9.69
CA LYS A 103 7.91 -20.60 -10.37
C LYS A 103 8.58 -20.81 -11.74
N ALA A 104 8.86 -19.70 -12.44
CA ALA A 104 9.59 -19.68 -13.70
C ALA A 104 11.11 -19.83 -13.56
N GLY A 105 11.65 -19.91 -12.33
CA GLY A 105 13.09 -19.99 -12.08
C GLY A 105 13.87 -18.71 -12.35
N MET A 106 13.19 -17.57 -12.49
CA MET A 106 13.82 -16.26 -12.72
C MET A 106 14.42 -15.67 -11.43
N ALA A 107 13.85 -16.03 -10.29
CA ALA A 107 14.35 -15.73 -8.96
C ALA A 107 14.01 -16.86 -8.00
N SER A 108 14.64 -16.88 -6.84
CA SER A 108 14.36 -17.88 -5.79
C SER A 108 13.70 -17.27 -4.55
N THR A 109 14.00 -16.02 -4.26
CA THR A 109 13.40 -15.26 -3.15
C THR A 109 13.26 -13.80 -3.58
N VAL A 110 12.05 -13.29 -3.48
CA VAL A 110 11.70 -11.97 -3.99
C VAL A 110 11.19 -11.10 -2.85
N ILE A 111 11.74 -9.90 -2.71
CA ILE A 111 11.23 -8.89 -1.81
C ILE A 111 10.27 -7.95 -2.56
N CYS A 112 9.07 -7.79 -2.01
CA CYS A 112 8.03 -6.92 -2.56
C CYS A 112 7.76 -5.78 -1.60
N GLY A 113 7.53 -4.57 -2.11
CA GLY A 113 7.19 -3.47 -1.21
C GLY A 113 6.75 -2.20 -1.92
N TYR A 114 6.27 -1.28 -1.08
CA TYR A 114 5.86 0.06 -1.47
C TYR A 114 6.05 1.03 -0.31
N GLY A 115 6.54 2.21 -0.62
CA GLY A 115 6.72 3.29 0.34
C GLY A 115 6.30 4.63 -0.23
N ARG A 116 5.77 5.50 0.63
CA ARG A 116 5.40 6.85 0.26
C ARG A 116 5.55 7.83 1.43
N ASP A 117 5.95 9.04 1.11
CA ASP A 117 6.08 10.19 2.00
C ASP A 117 4.92 11.17 1.80
N SER A 118 3.69 10.61 1.71
CA SER A 118 2.50 11.37 1.26
C SER A 118 2.15 12.53 2.19
N TRP A 119 2.30 12.36 3.51
CA TRP A 119 2.05 13.44 4.45
C TRP A 119 3.14 14.53 4.34
N SER A 120 4.40 14.14 4.40
CA SER A 120 5.53 15.07 4.33
C SER A 120 5.55 15.86 3.03
N ARG A 121 5.34 15.19 1.89
CA ARG A 121 5.28 15.84 0.58
C ARG A 121 4.20 16.90 0.49
N THR A 122 3.03 16.66 1.09
CA THR A 122 1.91 17.60 1.04
C THR A 122 1.96 18.71 2.09
N HIS A 123 2.86 18.59 3.07
CA HIS A 123 3.03 19.54 4.16
C HIS A 123 4.44 20.16 4.21
N SER A 124 5.25 19.96 3.18
CA SER A 124 6.62 20.50 3.12
C SER A 124 6.67 22.02 3.02
N SER A 125 5.63 22.65 2.46
CA SER A 125 5.48 24.11 2.40
C SER A 125 4.00 24.48 2.30
N GLU A 126 3.67 25.75 2.49
CA GLU A 126 2.30 26.26 2.28
C GLU A 126 1.89 26.12 0.81
N GLU A 127 2.82 26.36 -0.12
CA GLU A 127 2.58 26.14 -1.55
C GLU A 127 2.24 24.66 -1.87
N ALA A 128 2.98 23.72 -1.28
CA ALA A 128 2.70 22.30 -1.47
C ALA A 128 1.31 21.93 -0.91
N ARG A 129 0.92 22.54 0.21
CA ARG A 129 -0.40 22.33 0.83
C ARG A 129 -1.53 22.86 -0.05
N VAL A 130 -1.38 24.08 -0.56
CA VAL A 130 -2.36 24.72 -1.47
C VAL A 130 -2.45 23.95 -2.79
N LYS A 131 -1.31 23.64 -3.41
CA LYS A 131 -1.26 22.86 -4.65
C LYS A 131 -1.98 21.53 -4.51
N ASN A 132 -1.77 20.83 -3.40
CA ASN A 132 -2.40 19.55 -3.14
C ASN A 132 -3.93 19.62 -2.91
N GLN A 133 -4.43 20.76 -2.46
CA GLN A 133 -5.88 21.00 -2.32
C GLN A 133 -6.56 21.41 -3.63
N THR A 134 -5.80 21.96 -4.57
CA THR A 134 -6.34 22.57 -5.80
C THR A 134 -5.96 21.77 -7.07
N THR A 135 -5.00 20.89 -6.99
CA THR A 135 -4.56 20.10 -8.15
C THR A 135 -5.19 18.71 -8.12
N PRO A 136 -5.82 18.25 -9.21
CA PRO A 136 -6.28 16.88 -9.33
C PRO A 136 -5.13 15.90 -9.13
N ASP A 137 -5.46 14.70 -8.63
CA ASP A 137 -4.50 13.61 -8.58
C ASP A 137 -3.94 13.33 -9.97
N ASP A 138 -2.61 13.42 -10.13
CA ASP A 138 -1.92 13.22 -11.43
C ASP A 138 -2.16 11.83 -12.05
N GLN A 139 -2.80 10.93 -11.31
CA GLN A 139 -3.13 9.58 -11.75
C GLN A 139 -4.44 9.47 -12.54
N LEU A 140 -5.14 10.59 -12.75
CA LEU A 140 -6.40 10.59 -13.47
C LEU A 140 -6.25 11.24 -14.85
N PRO A 141 -7.09 10.85 -15.84
CA PRO A 141 -7.16 11.55 -17.10
C PRO A 141 -7.44 13.04 -16.84
N LYS A 142 -6.44 13.89 -17.13
CA LYS A 142 -6.48 15.33 -16.84
C LYS A 142 -7.59 16.08 -17.62
N GLU A 143 -8.18 15.41 -18.59
CA GLU A 143 -9.08 16.01 -19.58
C GLU A 143 -10.49 16.30 -19.05
N PHE A 144 -10.93 15.63 -17.99
CA PHE A 144 -12.29 15.78 -17.47
C PHE A 144 -12.39 16.06 -15.97
N ALA A 145 -11.30 15.91 -15.22
CA ALA A 145 -11.37 15.83 -13.78
C ALA A 145 -11.70 17.16 -13.06
N PRO A 146 -10.99 18.28 -13.32
CA PRO A 146 -11.19 19.51 -12.52
C PRO A 146 -12.50 20.21 -12.81
N GLU A 147 -12.90 20.22 -14.10
CA GLU A 147 -14.09 20.95 -14.59
C GLU A 147 -15.39 20.39 -14.04
N TYR A 148 -15.40 19.08 -13.71
CA TYR A 148 -16.54 18.38 -13.14
C TYR A 148 -16.41 18.08 -11.64
N GLY A 149 -15.41 18.65 -10.96
CA GLY A 149 -15.20 18.44 -9.53
C GLY A 149 -14.68 17.04 -9.16
N TYR A 150 -14.05 16.32 -10.11
CA TYR A 150 -13.48 15.01 -9.86
C TYR A 150 -12.04 15.12 -9.36
N PHE A 151 -11.83 14.97 -8.06
CA PHE A 151 -10.54 15.15 -7.40
C PHE A 151 -10.03 13.85 -6.78
N GLY A 152 -9.60 12.91 -7.61
CA GLY A 152 -8.89 11.73 -7.15
C GLY A 152 -9.75 10.53 -6.73
N ALA A 153 -9.09 9.55 -6.13
CA ALA A 153 -9.66 8.25 -5.84
C ALA A 153 -10.90 8.30 -4.94
N VAL A 154 -10.96 9.25 -4.00
CA VAL A 154 -12.11 9.38 -3.09
C VAL A 154 -13.39 9.70 -3.87
N ALA A 155 -13.31 10.58 -4.89
CA ALA A 155 -14.45 10.90 -5.74
C ALA A 155 -14.91 9.68 -6.58
N ALA A 156 -13.95 8.91 -7.12
CA ALA A 156 -14.25 7.68 -7.84
C ALA A 156 -15.01 6.66 -6.98
N HIS A 157 -14.55 6.45 -5.76
CA HIS A 157 -15.21 5.56 -4.81
C HIS A 157 -16.59 6.10 -4.38
N ALA A 158 -16.75 7.43 -4.27
CA ALA A 158 -18.03 8.06 -3.93
C ALA A 158 -19.10 7.79 -5.01
N PHE A 159 -18.74 7.80 -6.30
CA PHE A 159 -19.66 7.40 -7.37
C PHE A 159 -20.10 5.95 -7.21
N GLY A 160 -19.16 5.03 -6.92
CA GLY A 160 -19.47 3.62 -6.67
C GLY A 160 -20.38 3.46 -5.45
N ALA A 161 -20.08 4.16 -4.35
CA ALA A 161 -20.88 4.15 -3.13
C ALA A 161 -22.29 4.69 -3.37
N THR A 162 -22.44 5.83 -4.06
CA THR A 162 -23.75 6.40 -4.40
C THR A 162 -24.60 5.44 -5.23
N ARG A 163 -23.98 4.78 -6.23
CA ARG A 163 -24.67 3.75 -7.02
C ARG A 163 -25.09 2.56 -6.15
N HIS A 164 -24.24 2.10 -5.26
CA HIS A 164 -24.53 1.00 -4.35
C HIS A 164 -25.69 1.34 -3.41
N MET A 165 -25.69 2.55 -2.84
CA MET A 165 -26.78 3.05 -2.00
C MET A 165 -28.10 3.08 -2.77
N HIS A 166 -28.08 3.54 -4.04
CA HIS A 166 -29.28 3.56 -4.88
C HIS A 166 -29.82 2.16 -5.20
N LEU A 167 -28.93 1.21 -5.52
CA LEU A 167 -29.35 -0.14 -5.94
C LEU A 167 -29.75 -1.05 -4.79
N TYR A 168 -29.12 -0.89 -3.62
CA TYR A 168 -29.23 -1.84 -2.51
C TYR A 168 -29.75 -1.21 -1.21
N GLY A 169 -30.06 0.09 -1.20
CA GLY A 169 -30.56 0.77 -0.01
C GLY A 169 -29.52 0.94 1.11
N THR A 170 -28.23 0.79 0.79
CA THR A 170 -27.15 0.98 1.77
C THR A 170 -27.18 2.40 2.34
N THR A 171 -27.01 2.51 3.64
CA THR A 171 -27.06 3.77 4.38
C THR A 171 -25.68 4.21 4.86
N ARG A 172 -25.57 5.45 5.30
CA ARG A 172 -24.36 5.96 5.97
C ARG A 172 -24.07 5.26 7.29
N ASP A 173 -25.09 4.73 7.96
CA ASP A 173 -24.88 3.96 9.20
C ASP A 173 -24.03 2.71 8.95
N GLN A 174 -24.28 2.00 7.84
CA GLN A 174 -23.49 0.83 7.48
C GLN A 174 -22.02 1.17 7.16
N PHE A 175 -21.75 2.32 6.55
CA PHE A 175 -20.38 2.82 6.42
C PHE A 175 -19.78 3.19 7.77
N GLY A 176 -20.55 3.85 8.63
CA GLY A 176 -20.16 4.21 9.97
C GLY A 176 -19.78 3.00 10.84
N GLU A 177 -20.51 1.91 10.74
CA GLU A 177 -20.20 0.66 11.43
C GLU A 177 -18.81 0.12 11.05
N VAL A 178 -18.44 0.20 9.77
CA VAL A 178 -17.09 -0.16 9.31
C VAL A 178 -16.03 0.76 9.94
N ALA A 179 -16.29 2.08 9.94
CA ALA A 179 -15.36 3.06 10.50
C ALA A 179 -15.16 2.86 12.02
N VAL A 180 -16.24 2.60 12.76
CA VAL A 180 -16.21 2.34 14.21
C VAL A 180 -15.47 1.04 14.52
N ALA A 181 -15.79 -0.06 13.80
CA ALA A 181 -15.10 -1.34 13.98
C ALA A 181 -13.59 -1.23 13.68
N CYS A 182 -13.21 -0.56 12.59
CA CYS A 182 -11.80 -0.28 12.28
C CYS A 182 -11.11 0.53 13.40
N ARG A 183 -11.82 1.49 14.00
CA ARG A 183 -11.30 2.28 15.12
C ARG A 183 -11.10 1.45 16.38
N GLU A 184 -12.01 0.53 16.70
CA GLU A 184 -11.85 -0.39 17.83
C GLU A 184 -10.62 -1.28 17.65
N HIS A 185 -10.37 -1.78 16.45
CA HIS A 185 -9.16 -2.53 16.14
C HIS A 185 -7.90 -1.66 16.27
N ALA A 186 -7.95 -0.42 15.77
CA ALA A 186 -6.84 0.53 15.88
C ALA A 186 -6.47 0.84 17.35
N LEU A 187 -7.44 0.88 18.26
CA LEU A 187 -7.17 1.10 19.69
C LEU A 187 -6.35 -0.03 20.34
N ARG A 188 -6.44 -1.24 19.78
CA ARG A 188 -5.70 -2.42 20.25
C ARG A 188 -4.32 -2.56 19.61
N ASN A 189 -4.08 -1.87 18.50
CA ASN A 189 -2.80 -1.92 17.79
C ASN A 189 -1.88 -0.77 18.27
N PRO A 190 -0.71 -1.04 18.88
CA PRO A 190 0.20 -0.01 19.36
C PRO A 190 0.71 0.92 18.25
N ASP A 191 0.82 0.44 17.01
CA ASP A 191 1.35 1.18 15.88
C ASP A 191 0.29 1.98 15.11
N ALA A 192 -1.00 1.82 15.44
CA ALA A 192 -2.05 2.59 14.78
C ALA A 192 -1.97 4.09 15.11
N GLN A 193 -2.18 4.93 14.11
CA GLN A 193 -2.10 6.38 14.26
C GLN A 193 -3.28 6.97 15.06
N MET A 194 -4.46 6.37 14.95
CA MET A 194 -5.68 6.87 15.57
C MET A 194 -5.95 6.17 16.90
N LYS A 195 -5.76 6.89 18.00
CA LYS A 195 -5.83 6.38 19.39
C LYS A 195 -7.05 6.84 20.19
N LYS A 196 -7.98 7.55 19.55
CA LYS A 196 -9.20 8.02 20.23
C LYS A 196 -10.38 7.15 19.81
N PRO A 197 -11.25 6.74 20.73
CA PRO A 197 -12.49 6.04 20.40
C PRO A 197 -13.33 6.82 19.38
N LEU A 198 -14.14 6.11 18.63
CA LEU A 198 -15.11 6.66 17.69
C LEU A 198 -16.45 5.97 17.92
N ASN A 199 -17.52 6.73 18.01
CA ASN A 199 -18.88 6.22 18.04
C ASN A 199 -19.70 6.75 16.85
N MET A 200 -20.90 6.21 16.67
CA MET A 200 -21.76 6.56 15.54
C MET A 200 -22.20 8.03 15.53
N ALA A 201 -22.43 8.65 16.71
CA ALA A 201 -22.78 10.06 16.77
C ALA A 201 -21.63 10.93 16.24
N GLN A 202 -20.40 10.68 16.68
CA GLN A 202 -19.19 11.36 16.19
C GLN A 202 -18.94 11.10 14.71
N TYR A 203 -19.27 9.91 14.22
CA TYR A 203 -19.17 9.59 12.79
C TYR A 203 -20.10 10.50 11.97
N HIS A 204 -21.34 10.66 12.38
CA HIS A 204 -22.32 11.48 11.67
C HIS A 204 -22.05 12.99 11.76
N GLU A 205 -21.52 13.46 12.88
CA GLU A 205 -21.15 14.86 13.11
C GLU A 205 -19.88 15.27 12.33
N ALA A 206 -19.10 14.30 11.85
CA ALA A 206 -17.85 14.56 11.16
C ALA A 206 -18.07 15.31 9.83
N PRO A 207 -17.15 16.21 9.45
CA PRO A 207 -17.22 16.92 8.18
C PRO A 207 -17.34 15.98 6.98
N GLN A 208 -18.20 16.33 6.04
CA GLN A 208 -18.31 15.65 4.77
C GLN A 208 -17.11 16.00 3.88
N ILE A 209 -16.51 15.01 3.25
CA ILE A 209 -15.38 15.19 2.33
C ILE A 209 -15.89 15.19 0.89
N VAL A 210 -16.59 14.12 0.48
CA VAL A 210 -17.29 14.01 -0.80
C VAL A 210 -18.47 13.06 -0.64
N SER A 211 -19.68 13.55 -0.91
CA SER A 211 -20.89 12.75 -0.70
C SER A 211 -20.82 11.37 -1.40
N PRO A 212 -21.17 10.26 -0.71
CA PRO A 212 -21.71 10.15 0.65
C PRO A 212 -20.65 10.11 1.78
N PHE A 213 -19.36 10.19 1.49
CA PHE A 213 -18.27 9.98 2.44
C PHE A 213 -17.98 11.19 3.31
N GLY A 214 -17.84 10.95 4.61
CA GLY A 214 -17.33 11.89 5.61
C GLY A 214 -15.85 11.62 5.94
N LEU A 215 -15.35 12.36 6.93
CA LEU A 215 -13.95 12.31 7.35
C LEU A 215 -13.48 10.89 7.72
N TYR A 216 -14.32 10.12 8.39
CA TYR A 216 -13.95 8.79 8.88
C TYR A 216 -14.11 7.67 7.84
N ASP A 217 -14.69 7.98 6.69
CA ASP A 217 -14.72 7.09 5.52
C ASP A 217 -13.43 7.19 4.68
N CYS A 218 -12.61 8.20 4.94
CA CYS A 218 -11.39 8.47 4.18
C CYS A 218 -10.14 8.09 4.97
N SER A 219 -9.18 7.46 4.27
CA SER A 219 -7.89 7.15 4.89
C SER A 219 -7.07 8.41 5.18
N LEU A 220 -6.26 8.35 6.23
CA LEU A 220 -5.29 9.39 6.52
C LEU A 220 -4.19 9.43 5.46
N ARG A 221 -3.75 10.63 5.10
CA ARG A 221 -2.44 10.76 4.43
C ARG A 221 -1.34 10.50 5.43
N SER A 222 -0.46 9.58 5.09
CA SER A 222 0.61 9.14 5.98
C SER A 222 1.88 8.91 5.19
N ASP A 223 3.00 9.11 5.85
CA ASP A 223 4.28 8.61 5.42
C ASP A 223 4.42 7.18 5.91
N GLY A 224 5.06 6.34 5.13
CA GLY A 224 5.31 4.97 5.53
C GLY A 224 5.54 4.03 4.37
N ALA A 225 5.98 2.83 4.71
CA ALA A 225 6.22 1.75 3.77
C ALA A 225 5.88 0.40 4.38
N GLY A 226 5.56 -0.55 3.51
CA GLY A 226 5.42 -1.96 3.85
C GLY A 226 6.16 -2.84 2.87
N ALA A 227 6.65 -3.98 3.35
CA ALA A 227 7.33 -4.96 2.53
C ALA A 227 7.00 -6.39 2.98
N VAL A 228 7.09 -7.32 2.03
CA VAL A 228 6.97 -8.75 2.29
C VAL A 228 8.05 -9.52 1.52
N ILE A 229 8.45 -10.68 2.03
CA ILE A 229 9.37 -11.59 1.35
C ILE A 229 8.60 -12.81 0.90
N VAL A 230 8.71 -13.11 -0.39
CA VAL A 230 8.08 -14.26 -1.07
C VAL A 230 9.16 -15.24 -1.49
N THR A 231 8.98 -16.52 -1.19
CA THR A 231 9.86 -17.60 -1.63
C THR A 231 9.05 -18.86 -2.01
N SER A 232 9.70 -19.91 -2.50
CA SER A 232 9.01 -21.16 -2.78
C SER A 232 8.44 -21.78 -1.49
N ARG A 233 7.38 -22.57 -1.62
CA ARG A 233 6.74 -23.25 -0.48
C ARG A 233 7.73 -24.12 0.30
N GLU A 234 8.61 -24.83 -0.39
CA GLU A 234 9.60 -25.71 0.23
C GLU A 234 10.59 -24.93 1.09
N ARG A 235 11.09 -23.81 0.58
CA ARG A 235 11.98 -22.90 1.33
C ARG A 235 11.24 -22.22 2.47
N GLY A 236 9.98 -21.84 2.25
CA GLY A 236 9.14 -21.24 3.28
C GLY A 236 8.89 -22.20 4.45
N ALA A 237 8.61 -23.46 4.18
CA ALA A 237 8.44 -24.48 5.22
C ALA A 237 9.73 -24.68 6.03
N ALA A 238 10.90 -24.63 5.39
CA ALA A 238 12.19 -24.74 6.08
C ALA A 238 12.50 -23.52 6.95
N ALA A 239 12.10 -22.31 6.54
CA ALA A 239 12.34 -21.07 7.30
C ALA A 239 11.46 -20.95 8.57
N ILE A 240 10.28 -21.59 8.60
CA ILE A 240 9.37 -21.58 9.77
C ILE A 240 9.84 -22.56 10.87
N VAL A 241 10.65 -23.56 10.52
CA VAL A 241 11.10 -24.61 11.44
C VAL A 241 12.49 -24.31 12.02
N ALA A 242 13.20 -23.33 11.50
CA ALA A 242 14.53 -22.91 11.97
C ALA A 242 14.43 -21.77 12.99
#